data_8fd0b77106a8649acaa505d5b26e3a38
#
_entry.id   8fd0b77106a8649acaa505d5b26e3a38
#
_cell.length_a   1.000
_cell.length_b   1.000
_cell.length_c   1.000
_cell.angle_alpha   90.00
_cell.angle_beta   90.00
_cell.angle_gamma   90.00
#
_symmetry.space_group_name_H-M   'P 1'
#
loop_
_entity.id
_entity.type
_entity.pdbx_description
1 polymer ?
#
loop_
_entity_poly.entity_id
_entity_poly.type
_entity_poly.pdbx_seq_one_letter_code
_entity_poly.pdbx_strand_id
1 'polypeptide(L)'
;MLAVPPVTTRYTGIVTRAIALAIDALLINVIAALVGVVIALCLSILPAGKDVEDLVAAIAGVSYVIWAGAYFVSFWSTTGQTPGAHVMRFRVHDGASDRILGVRRSLVRLGGLVLAAIPFCAGFLPILFDARRRGLQDYLAHTVVTDTDGKPESAGAPRRRAA
;
A
#
# COMPACT_ATOMS: atom_id res chain seq x y z
N MET A 1 21.61 -35.76 10.57
CA MET A 1 20.34 -35.02 10.73
C MET A 1 20.70 -33.55 10.64
N LEU A 2 20.68 -32.96 9.42
CA LEU A 2 21.01 -31.56 9.21
C LEU A 2 19.81 -30.74 9.66
N ALA A 3 19.97 -29.97 10.74
CA ALA A 3 18.95 -29.04 11.20
C ALA A 3 18.72 -27.98 10.12
N VAL A 4 17.51 -27.95 9.57
CA VAL A 4 17.08 -26.85 8.69
C VAL A 4 17.08 -25.58 9.55
N PRO A 5 17.85 -24.53 9.18
CA PRO A 5 17.87 -23.32 9.98
C PRO A 5 16.46 -22.72 10.04
N PRO A 6 16.05 -22.17 11.19
CA PRO A 6 14.74 -21.57 11.33
C PRO A 6 14.59 -20.42 10.32
N VAL A 7 13.53 -20.46 9.53
CA VAL A 7 13.17 -19.41 8.57
C VAL A 7 12.89 -18.16 9.38
N THR A 8 13.83 -17.22 9.39
CA THR A 8 13.64 -15.92 10.02
C THR A 8 12.82 -15.03 9.06
N THR A 9 11.53 -14.91 9.31
CA THR A 9 10.68 -13.89 8.64
C THR A 9 11.21 -12.49 8.98
N ARG A 10 11.74 -11.78 8.00
CA ARG A 10 12.17 -10.38 8.18
C ARG A 10 10.96 -9.48 8.02
N TYR A 11 10.56 -8.79 9.08
CA TYR A 11 9.53 -7.78 9.05
C TYR A 11 10.09 -6.44 8.59
N THR A 12 9.37 -5.76 7.69
CA THR A 12 9.81 -4.50 7.08
C THR A 12 9.74 -3.35 8.09
N GLY A 13 10.82 -2.58 8.18
CA GLY A 13 10.93 -1.42 9.08
C GLY A 13 10.11 -0.21 8.61
N ILE A 14 10.01 0.81 9.49
CA ILE A 14 9.26 2.04 9.25
C ILE A 14 9.86 2.85 8.09
N VAL A 15 11.18 2.94 8.00
CA VAL A 15 11.88 3.72 6.96
C VAL A 15 11.57 3.16 5.56
N THR A 16 11.68 1.84 5.38
CA THR A 16 11.39 1.17 4.10
C THR A 16 9.95 1.40 3.67
N ARG A 17 9.00 1.35 4.61
CA ARG A 17 7.57 1.62 4.35
C ARG A 17 7.32 3.09 4.00
N ALA A 18 8.00 4.02 4.68
CA ALA A 18 7.89 5.45 4.39
C ALA A 18 8.42 5.78 2.99
N ILE A 19 9.56 5.21 2.59
CA ILE A 19 10.10 5.39 1.24
C ILE A 19 9.14 4.82 0.19
N ALA A 20 8.61 3.62 0.39
CA ALA A 20 7.63 3.04 -0.53
C ALA A 20 6.38 3.91 -0.66
N LEU A 21 5.84 4.40 0.45
CA LEU A 21 4.70 5.31 0.45
C LEU A 21 5.01 6.63 -0.26
N ALA A 22 6.23 7.16 -0.11
CA ALA A 22 6.68 8.36 -0.81
C ALA A 22 6.76 8.13 -2.34
N ILE A 23 7.25 6.97 -2.78
CA ILE A 23 7.26 6.58 -4.20
C ILE A 23 5.83 6.48 -4.75
N ASP A 24 4.94 5.81 -4.01
CA ASP A 24 3.53 5.69 -4.40
C ASP A 24 2.84 7.06 -4.45
N ALA A 25 3.08 7.92 -3.46
CA ALA A 25 2.55 9.28 -3.42
C ALA A 25 3.08 10.11 -4.60
N LEU A 26 4.36 10.01 -4.93
CA LEU A 26 4.95 10.68 -6.09
C LEU A 26 4.27 10.23 -7.38
N LEU A 27 4.10 8.93 -7.59
CA LEU A 27 3.44 8.36 -8.76
C LEU A 27 1.99 8.87 -8.89
N ILE A 28 1.24 8.80 -7.80
CA ILE A 28 -0.14 9.30 -7.74
C ILE A 28 -0.20 10.80 -8.08
N ASN A 29 0.67 11.62 -7.49
CA ASN A 29 0.67 13.07 -7.72
C ASN A 29 1.12 13.45 -9.13
N VAL A 30 2.09 12.74 -9.72
CA VAL A 30 2.51 12.97 -11.12
C VAL A 30 1.34 12.71 -12.07
N ILE A 31 0.63 11.60 -11.93
CA ILE A 31 -0.54 11.31 -12.77
C ILE A 31 -1.64 12.34 -12.55
N ALA A 32 -1.93 12.71 -11.30
CA ALA A 32 -2.94 13.72 -10.99
C ALA A 32 -2.57 15.10 -11.57
N ALA A 33 -1.30 15.48 -11.51
CA ALA A 33 -0.81 16.74 -12.10
C ALA A 33 -0.97 16.75 -13.63
N LEU A 34 -0.67 15.65 -14.32
CA LEU A 34 -0.88 15.53 -15.76
C LEU A 34 -2.35 15.68 -16.14
N VAL A 35 -3.25 15.01 -15.40
CA VAL A 35 -4.70 15.15 -15.60
C VAL A 35 -5.14 16.59 -15.30
N GLY A 36 -4.66 17.20 -14.23
CA GLY A 36 -4.96 18.57 -13.85
C GLY A 36 -4.53 19.59 -14.92
N VAL A 37 -3.36 19.39 -15.52
CA VAL A 37 -2.89 20.23 -16.64
C VAL A 37 -3.83 20.13 -17.83
N VAL A 38 -4.26 18.91 -18.20
CA VAL A 38 -5.20 18.72 -19.30
C VAL A 38 -6.55 19.43 -19.02
N ILE A 39 -7.08 19.28 -17.79
CA ILE A 39 -8.31 19.95 -17.37
C ILE A 39 -8.13 21.48 -17.46
N ALA A 40 -7.05 22.02 -16.94
CA ALA A 40 -6.78 23.46 -16.98
C ALA A 40 -6.65 24.02 -18.41
N LEU A 41 -6.00 23.26 -19.31
CA LEU A 41 -5.91 23.62 -20.73
C LEU A 41 -7.31 23.61 -21.39
N CYS A 42 -8.15 22.61 -21.11
CA CYS A 42 -9.50 22.57 -21.63
C CYS A 42 -10.32 23.78 -21.13
N LEU A 43 -10.25 24.11 -19.86
CA LEU A 43 -10.96 25.27 -19.28
C LEU A 43 -10.43 26.60 -19.83
N SER A 44 -9.15 26.73 -20.16
CA SER A 44 -8.59 27.96 -20.73
C SER A 44 -9.08 28.25 -22.15
N ILE A 45 -9.53 27.23 -22.89
CA ILE A 45 -10.06 27.36 -24.25
C ILE A 45 -11.56 27.67 -24.21
N LEU A 46 -12.28 27.18 -23.20
CA LEU A 46 -13.70 27.40 -23.00
C LEU A 46 -13.94 28.69 -22.20
N PRO A 47 -14.85 29.58 -22.60
CA PRO A 47 -15.20 30.74 -21.77
C PRO A 47 -16.08 30.28 -20.58
N ALA A 48 -15.46 29.52 -19.69
CA ALA A 48 -16.13 29.01 -18.49
C ALA A 48 -16.20 30.11 -17.44
N GLY A 49 -17.38 30.32 -16.86
CA GLY A 49 -17.55 31.19 -15.71
C GLY A 49 -16.92 30.57 -14.45
N LYS A 50 -16.62 31.41 -13.47
CA LYS A 50 -15.95 30.98 -12.24
C LYS A 50 -16.68 29.87 -11.50
N ASP A 51 -18.01 29.86 -11.51
CA ASP A 51 -18.81 28.79 -10.89
C ASP A 51 -18.54 27.42 -11.52
N VAL A 52 -18.28 27.39 -12.85
CA VAL A 52 -17.94 26.14 -13.56
C VAL A 52 -16.53 25.68 -13.18
N GLU A 53 -15.57 26.61 -13.08
CA GLU A 53 -14.21 26.31 -12.64
C GLU A 53 -14.19 25.73 -11.22
N ASP A 54 -14.93 26.33 -10.29
CA ASP A 54 -15.02 25.90 -8.90
C ASP A 54 -15.70 24.51 -8.81
N LEU A 55 -16.73 24.26 -9.60
CA LEU A 55 -17.38 22.94 -9.67
C LEU A 55 -16.43 21.87 -10.21
N VAL A 56 -15.71 22.17 -11.29
CA VAL A 56 -14.72 21.24 -11.87
C VAL A 56 -13.61 20.95 -10.87
N ALA A 57 -13.10 21.97 -10.16
CA ALA A 57 -12.09 21.80 -9.12
C ALA A 57 -12.59 20.90 -7.98
N ALA A 58 -13.84 21.08 -7.54
CA ALA A 58 -14.45 20.25 -6.50
C ALA A 58 -14.58 18.77 -6.95
N ILE A 59 -15.07 18.55 -8.17
CA ILE A 59 -15.19 17.19 -8.75
C ILE A 59 -13.80 16.55 -8.90
N ALA A 60 -12.81 17.29 -9.38
CA ALA A 60 -11.44 16.80 -9.52
C ALA A 60 -10.83 16.42 -8.18
N GLY A 61 -11.06 17.22 -7.13
CA GLY A 61 -10.59 16.93 -5.76
C GLY A 61 -11.21 15.65 -5.19
N VAL A 62 -12.52 15.48 -5.31
CA VAL A 62 -13.21 14.25 -4.87
C VAL A 62 -12.72 13.04 -5.67
N SER A 63 -12.61 13.19 -7.00
CA SER A 63 -12.11 12.12 -7.87
C SER A 63 -10.69 11.71 -7.53
N TYR A 64 -9.82 12.65 -7.18
CA TYR A 64 -8.46 12.39 -6.73
C TYR A 64 -8.43 11.50 -5.47
N VAL A 65 -9.24 11.82 -4.46
CA VAL A 65 -9.30 11.05 -3.22
C VAL A 65 -9.78 9.62 -3.47
N ILE A 66 -10.85 9.48 -4.28
CA ILE A 66 -11.41 8.17 -4.65
C ILE A 66 -10.38 7.36 -5.43
N TRP A 67 -9.73 7.96 -6.41
CA TRP A 67 -8.74 7.30 -7.24
C TRP A 67 -7.50 6.87 -6.44
N ALA A 68 -6.98 7.75 -5.56
CA ALA A 68 -5.86 7.41 -4.68
C ALA A 68 -6.21 6.25 -3.74
N GLY A 69 -7.42 6.26 -3.18
CA GLY A 69 -7.90 5.13 -2.36
C GLY A 69 -8.03 3.84 -3.15
N ALA A 70 -8.63 3.91 -4.35
CA ALA A 70 -8.78 2.77 -5.25
C ALA A 70 -7.41 2.18 -5.69
N TYR A 71 -6.41 3.03 -5.91
CA TYR A 71 -5.04 2.62 -6.19
C TYR A 71 -4.51 1.68 -5.10
N PHE A 72 -4.50 2.12 -3.84
CA PHE A 72 -4.01 1.29 -2.74
C PHE A 72 -4.82 0.00 -2.55
N VAL A 73 -6.15 0.10 -2.56
CA VAL A 73 -7.04 -1.05 -2.37
C VAL A 73 -6.84 -2.09 -3.47
N SER A 74 -6.75 -1.66 -4.74
CA SER A 74 -6.54 -2.54 -5.88
C SER A 74 -5.22 -3.30 -5.78
N PHE A 75 -4.11 -2.61 -5.50
CA PHE A 75 -2.80 -3.24 -5.39
C PHE A 75 -2.71 -4.19 -4.18
N TRP A 76 -3.25 -3.82 -3.02
CA TRP A 76 -3.22 -4.70 -1.85
C TRP A 76 -4.13 -5.92 -2.01
N SER A 77 -5.25 -5.79 -2.74
CA SER A 77 -6.19 -6.91 -2.93
C SER A 77 -5.81 -7.87 -4.07
N THR A 78 -5.00 -7.43 -5.04
CA THR A 78 -4.62 -8.23 -6.21
C THR A 78 -3.23 -8.84 -6.08
N THR A 79 -2.24 -8.03 -5.74
CA THR A 79 -0.83 -8.45 -5.70
C THR A 79 -0.22 -8.44 -4.29
N GLY A 80 -0.87 -7.75 -3.34
CA GLY A 80 -0.32 -7.51 -2.01
C GLY A 80 0.84 -6.49 -2.00
N GLN A 81 1.15 -5.87 -3.15
CA GLN A 81 2.25 -4.93 -3.30
C GLN A 81 1.82 -3.74 -4.13
N THR A 82 2.10 -2.52 -3.68
CA THR A 82 2.06 -1.32 -4.53
C THR A 82 3.36 -1.20 -5.32
N PRO A 83 3.44 -0.39 -6.39
CA PRO A 83 4.67 -0.10 -7.11
C PRO A 83 5.82 0.32 -6.17
N GLY A 84 5.56 1.21 -5.20
CA GLY A 84 6.56 1.59 -4.19
C GLY A 84 6.99 0.42 -3.31
N ALA A 85 6.06 -0.44 -2.88
CA ALA A 85 6.35 -1.65 -2.12
C ALA A 85 7.15 -2.66 -2.95
N HIS A 86 6.88 -2.75 -4.26
CA HIS A 86 7.63 -3.61 -5.16
C HIS A 86 9.09 -3.15 -5.32
N VAL A 87 9.33 -1.86 -5.49
CA VAL A 87 10.69 -1.27 -5.53
C VAL A 87 11.44 -1.54 -4.22
N MET A 88 10.76 -1.44 -3.09
CA MET A 88 11.32 -1.67 -1.76
C MET A 88 11.29 -3.14 -1.33
N ARG A 89 10.90 -4.07 -2.22
CA ARG A 89 10.93 -5.53 -2.06
C ARG A 89 10.21 -6.06 -0.82
N PHE A 90 9.03 -5.52 -0.52
CA PHE A 90 8.19 -6.07 0.54
C PHE A 90 6.75 -6.31 0.08
N ARG A 91 6.04 -7.17 0.81
CA ARG A 91 4.65 -7.53 0.53
C ARG A 91 3.81 -7.50 1.79
N VAL A 92 2.53 -7.17 1.59
CA VAL A 92 1.51 -7.17 2.63
C VAL A 92 0.71 -8.47 2.53
N HIS A 93 0.60 -9.19 3.64
CA HIS A 93 -0.18 -10.42 3.72
C HIS A 93 -1.14 -10.41 4.91
N ASP A 94 -2.07 -11.35 4.89
CA ASP A 94 -2.85 -11.70 6.06
C ASP A 94 -1.94 -12.30 7.14
N GLY A 95 -2.00 -11.76 8.35
CA GLY A 95 -1.18 -12.21 9.46
C GLY A 95 -1.41 -13.64 9.93
N ALA A 96 -2.52 -14.26 9.52
CA ALA A 96 -2.90 -15.62 9.92
C ALA A 96 -2.67 -16.67 8.82
N SER A 97 -2.80 -16.31 7.53
CA SER A 97 -2.87 -17.29 6.43
C SER A 97 -1.85 -17.08 5.31
N ASP A 98 -0.97 -16.10 5.43
CA ASP A 98 0.01 -15.70 4.40
C ASP A 98 -0.61 -15.47 2.99
N ARG A 99 -1.92 -15.24 2.94
CA ARG A 99 -2.66 -14.96 1.70
C ARG A 99 -2.68 -13.47 1.39
N ILE A 100 -2.91 -13.15 0.11
CA ILE A 100 -3.16 -11.79 -0.35
C ILE A 100 -4.43 -11.28 0.33
N LEU A 101 -4.47 -9.97 0.66
CA LEU A 101 -5.62 -9.35 1.31
C LEU A 101 -6.84 -9.35 0.40
N GLY A 102 -8.02 -9.63 0.95
CA GLY A 102 -9.27 -9.35 0.24
C GLY A 102 -9.58 -7.84 0.25
N VAL A 103 -10.43 -7.39 -0.67
CA VAL A 103 -10.84 -5.97 -0.81
C VAL A 103 -11.30 -5.36 0.51
N ARG A 104 -12.12 -6.08 1.29
CA ARG A 104 -12.62 -5.58 2.59
C ARG A 104 -11.49 -5.25 3.57
N ARG A 105 -10.48 -6.11 3.69
CA ARG A 105 -9.33 -5.86 4.57
C ARG A 105 -8.43 -4.75 4.03
N SER A 106 -8.31 -4.63 2.72
CA SER A 106 -7.58 -3.53 2.08
C SER A 106 -8.25 -2.18 2.37
N LEU A 107 -9.59 -2.11 2.38
CA LEU A 107 -10.35 -0.92 2.78
C LEU A 107 -10.13 -0.58 4.26
N VAL A 108 -10.20 -1.57 5.15
CA VAL A 108 -9.92 -1.36 6.59
C VAL A 108 -8.48 -0.86 6.79
N ARG A 109 -7.52 -1.42 6.03
CA ARG A 109 -6.13 -0.98 6.06
C ARG A 109 -5.97 0.46 5.57
N LEU A 110 -6.67 0.85 4.49
CA LEU A 110 -6.67 2.21 3.99
C LEU A 110 -7.24 3.18 5.03
N GLY A 111 -8.38 2.85 5.64
CA GLY A 111 -8.94 3.63 6.75
C GLY A 111 -7.98 3.76 7.93
N GLY A 112 -7.32 2.68 8.30
CA GLY A 112 -6.27 2.67 9.32
C GLY A 112 -5.06 3.51 8.97
N LEU A 113 -4.67 3.55 7.69
CA LEU A 113 -3.58 4.41 7.19
C LEU A 113 -3.93 5.89 7.32
N VAL A 114 -5.14 6.27 6.90
CA VAL A 114 -5.65 7.64 7.06
C VAL A 114 -5.71 8.01 8.54
N LEU A 115 -6.29 7.14 9.38
CA LEU A 115 -6.37 7.36 10.82
C LEU A 115 -4.98 7.48 11.48
N ALA A 116 -3.99 6.71 11.03
CA ALA A 116 -2.62 6.77 11.52
C ALA A 116 -1.90 8.07 11.13
N ALA A 117 -2.30 8.70 10.03
CA ALA A 117 -1.71 9.94 9.53
C ALA A 117 -2.24 11.19 10.29
N ILE A 118 -3.51 11.17 10.74
CA ILE A 118 -4.16 12.31 11.40
C ILE A 118 -3.36 12.83 12.61
N PRO A 119 -2.93 12.00 13.59
CA PRO A 119 -2.16 12.48 14.73
C PRO A 119 -0.66 12.59 14.38
N PHE A 120 -0.29 13.41 13.39
CA PHE A 120 1.11 13.62 12.97
C PHE A 120 1.87 12.30 12.75
N CYS A 121 1.22 11.33 12.11
CA CYS A 121 1.78 9.99 11.86
C CYS A 121 2.10 9.17 13.14
N ALA A 122 1.58 9.53 14.31
CA ALA A 122 1.80 8.77 15.56
C ALA A 122 1.28 7.32 15.48
N GLY A 123 0.30 7.04 14.60
CA GLY A 123 -0.18 5.68 14.34
C GLY A 123 0.87 4.73 13.73
N PHE A 124 2.01 5.26 13.29
CA PHE A 124 3.15 4.43 12.85
C PHE A 124 4.15 4.10 13.98
N LEU A 125 4.08 4.78 15.12
CA LEU A 125 4.98 4.55 16.26
C LEU A 125 4.98 3.09 16.75
N PRO A 126 3.86 2.35 16.79
CA PRO A 126 3.86 0.95 17.20
C PRO A 126 4.84 0.08 16.41
N ILE A 127 5.18 0.43 15.14
CA ILE A 127 6.15 -0.30 14.33
C ILE A 127 7.53 -0.38 15.00
N LEU A 128 7.88 0.60 15.82
CA LEU A 128 9.18 0.67 16.50
C LEU A 128 9.27 -0.30 17.68
N PHE A 129 8.14 -0.60 18.32
CA PHE A 129 8.08 -1.37 19.57
C PHE A 129 7.46 -2.76 19.38
N ASP A 130 6.70 -3.01 18.31
CA ASP A 130 6.08 -4.30 18.05
C ASP A 130 7.08 -5.30 17.44
N ALA A 131 7.14 -6.51 17.98
CA ALA A 131 8.02 -7.59 17.49
C ALA A 131 7.77 -7.95 16.01
N ARG A 132 6.53 -7.77 15.52
CA ARG A 132 6.13 -7.98 14.12
C ARG A 132 6.13 -6.69 13.30
N ARG A 133 6.61 -5.58 13.87
CA ARG A 133 6.69 -4.25 13.24
C ARG A 133 5.37 -3.79 12.60
N ARG A 134 4.25 -3.97 13.31
CA ARG A 134 2.91 -3.59 12.85
C ARG A 134 2.60 -2.15 13.23
N GLY A 135 2.10 -1.36 12.28
CA GLY A 135 1.50 -0.05 12.54
C GLY A 135 0.01 -0.18 12.87
N LEU A 136 -0.64 0.94 13.21
CA LEU A 136 -2.07 0.99 13.52
C LEU A 136 -2.92 0.36 12.39
N GLN A 137 -2.63 0.67 11.13
CA GLN A 137 -3.30 0.10 9.96
C GLN A 137 -3.14 -1.42 9.87
N ASP A 138 -1.98 -1.95 10.30
CA ASP A 138 -1.72 -3.38 10.30
C ASP A 138 -2.48 -4.09 11.41
N TYR A 139 -2.63 -3.44 12.58
CA TYR A 139 -3.43 -3.96 13.69
C TYR A 139 -4.90 -4.03 13.32
N LEU A 140 -5.46 -2.95 12.76
CA LEU A 140 -6.86 -2.87 12.38
C LEU A 140 -7.22 -3.88 11.27
N ALA A 141 -6.33 -4.06 10.29
CA ALA A 141 -6.56 -4.97 9.18
C ALA A 141 -6.09 -6.41 9.43
N HIS A 142 -5.47 -6.70 10.59
CA HIS A 142 -4.86 -8.00 10.94
C HIS A 142 -3.83 -8.45 9.91
N THR A 143 -2.97 -7.54 9.45
CA THR A 143 -1.97 -7.77 8.41
C THR A 143 -0.55 -7.73 8.95
N VAL A 144 0.38 -8.31 8.21
CA VAL A 144 1.82 -8.21 8.43
C VAL A 144 2.52 -7.83 7.13
N VAL A 145 3.67 -7.17 7.28
CA VAL A 145 4.48 -6.74 6.13
C VAL A 145 5.84 -7.40 6.25
N THR A 146 6.14 -8.24 5.26
CA THR A 146 7.38 -9.03 5.22
C THR A 146 8.22 -8.68 4.02
N ASP A 147 9.51 -8.83 4.15
CA ASP A 147 10.48 -8.70 3.08
C ASP A 147 10.30 -9.85 2.07
N THR A 148 10.29 -9.53 0.77
CA THR A 148 10.13 -10.53 -0.30
C THR A 148 11.37 -11.41 -0.45
N ASP A 149 12.55 -10.90 -0.10
CA ASP A 149 13.81 -11.64 -0.17
C ASP A 149 13.94 -12.67 0.98
N GLY A 150 13.12 -12.55 2.03
CA GLY A 150 13.08 -13.46 3.19
C GLY A 150 12.09 -14.61 3.04
N LYS A 151 11.43 -14.79 1.89
CA LYS A 151 10.52 -15.92 1.69
C LYS A 151 11.37 -17.19 1.56
N PRO A 152 11.14 -18.23 2.40
CA PRO A 152 11.75 -19.53 2.15
C PRO A 152 11.26 -20.00 0.79
N GLU A 153 12.18 -20.29 -0.07
CA GLU A 153 11.93 -21.09 -1.27
C GLU A 153 11.08 -22.28 -0.84
N SER A 154 9.91 -22.41 -1.45
CA SER A 154 8.87 -23.34 -1.06
C SER A 154 9.43 -24.72 -0.65
N ALA A 155 9.42 -25.03 0.63
CA ALA A 155 9.45 -26.40 1.09
C ALA A 155 8.15 -27.06 0.62
N GLY A 156 8.16 -27.68 -0.57
CA GLY A 156 6.93 -28.34 -0.99
C GLY A 156 6.84 -28.78 -2.42
N ALA A 157 7.89 -29.39 -2.98
CA ALA A 157 7.64 -30.45 -3.95
C ALA A 157 7.93 -31.76 -3.20
N PRO A 158 6.93 -32.66 -2.99
CA PRO A 158 7.25 -34.00 -2.52
C PRO A 158 8.12 -34.66 -3.59
N ARG A 159 9.36 -34.94 -3.25
CA ARG A 159 10.21 -35.82 -4.06
C ARG A 159 9.42 -37.11 -4.29
N ARG A 160 8.90 -37.30 -5.49
CA ARG A 160 8.44 -38.60 -5.93
C ARG A 160 9.61 -39.56 -5.69
N ARG A 161 9.44 -40.43 -4.69
CA ARG A 161 10.29 -41.61 -4.55
C ARG A 161 10.08 -42.42 -5.84
N ALA A 162 11.10 -42.46 -6.70
CA ALA A 162 11.21 -43.46 -7.70
C ALA A 162 11.40 -44.79 -6.96
N ALA A 163 10.46 -45.70 -7.15
CA ALA A 163 10.60 -47.11 -6.83
C ALA A 163 11.45 -47.78 -7.89
#